data_3acd4d4579c60ba0afc13b858511020d
#
_entry.id   3acd4d4579c60ba0afc13b858511020d
#
_cell.length_a   1.000
_cell.length_b   1.000
_cell.length_c   1.000
_cell.angle_alpha   90.00
_cell.angle_beta   90.00
_cell.angle_gamma   90.00
#
_symmetry.space_group_name_H-M   'P 1'
#
loop_
_entity.id
_entity.type
_entity.pdbx_description
1 polymer ?
#
loop_
_entity_poly.entity_id
_entity_poly.type
_entity_poly.pdbx_seq_one_letter_code
_entity_poly.pdbx_strand_id
1 'polypeptide(L)'
;MNIAEAIRKSDLFFDLTQEQAELIASISVERKAGLNELIFAEGSSGREVYIVAHGIVEVFHGGAQTSDSTATSGAEDEQLVLATLMSGQSFGEIAFVDKAVREASVRSVSDDTVLLAINPEELLKRCDENPTMGYHIVRNIARTLALIIREMDLHALGGAYWTQAVSSAQDEF
;
A
#
# COMPACT_ATOMS: atom_id res chain seq x y z
N MET A 1 16.38 -1.97 15.45
CA MET A 1 15.87 -0.87 14.61
C MET A 1 15.26 0.20 15.51
N ASN A 2 15.50 1.49 15.25
CA ASN A 2 14.79 2.55 15.97
C ASN A 2 13.45 2.81 15.25
N ILE A 3 12.33 2.41 15.88
CA ILE A 3 10.98 2.50 15.29
C ILE A 3 10.60 3.96 14.98
N ALA A 4 10.87 4.90 15.88
CA ALA A 4 10.57 6.32 15.67
C ALA A 4 11.35 6.90 14.49
N GLU A 5 12.59 6.47 14.27
CA GLU A 5 13.38 6.87 13.11
C GLU A 5 12.83 6.28 11.80
N ALA A 6 12.40 5.02 11.80
CA ALA A 6 11.75 4.39 10.66
C ALA A 6 10.45 5.11 10.28
N ILE A 7 9.64 5.49 11.28
CA ILE A 7 8.42 6.28 11.09
C ILE A 7 8.74 7.64 10.45
N ARG A 8 9.69 8.39 10.98
CA ARG A 8 10.06 9.71 10.43
C ARG A 8 10.58 9.68 9.00
N LYS A 9 11.19 8.56 8.60
CA LYS A 9 11.69 8.36 7.24
C LYS A 9 10.63 7.87 6.27
N SER A 10 9.43 7.51 6.77
CA SER A 10 8.37 7.02 5.91
C SER A 10 7.64 8.16 5.20
N ASP A 11 7.08 7.84 4.05
CA ASP A 11 6.31 8.77 3.21
C ASP A 11 5.06 9.29 3.91
N LEU A 12 4.34 8.42 4.62
CA LEU A 12 3.10 8.74 5.33
C LEU A 12 3.32 9.71 6.50
N PHE A 13 4.45 9.54 7.23
CA PHE A 13 4.76 10.32 8.43
C PHE A 13 5.87 11.34 8.20
N PHE A 14 6.06 11.73 6.94
CA PHE A 14 6.99 12.79 6.58
C PHE A 14 6.59 14.13 7.25
N ASP A 15 7.57 14.92 7.64
CA ASP A 15 7.43 16.20 8.40
C ASP A 15 6.94 16.07 9.85
N LEU A 16 6.86 14.88 10.44
CA LEU A 16 6.62 14.76 11.88
C LEU A 16 7.85 15.15 12.71
N THR A 17 7.61 15.78 13.85
CA THR A 17 8.64 16.02 14.86
C THR A 17 9.07 14.70 15.50
N GLN A 18 10.20 14.73 16.23
CA GLN A 18 10.66 13.54 16.97
C GLN A 18 9.61 13.06 17.99
N GLU A 19 9.00 13.98 18.73
CA GLU A 19 7.96 13.66 19.73
C GLU A 19 6.73 13.03 19.08
N GLN A 20 6.28 13.55 17.93
CA GLN A 20 5.15 13.01 17.18
C GLN A 20 5.46 11.61 16.64
N ALA A 21 6.67 11.37 16.14
CA ALA A 21 7.08 10.05 15.68
C ALA A 21 7.17 9.03 16.83
N GLU A 22 7.58 9.45 18.01
CA GLU A 22 7.59 8.62 19.22
C GLU A 22 6.16 8.25 19.68
N LEU A 23 5.20 9.17 19.54
CA LEU A 23 3.78 8.86 19.77
C LEU A 23 3.27 7.78 18.81
N ILE A 24 3.58 7.88 17.51
CA ILE A 24 3.21 6.85 16.53
C ILE A 24 3.95 5.54 16.80
N ALA A 25 5.24 5.61 17.18
CA ALA A 25 6.01 4.42 17.54
C ALA A 25 5.39 3.66 18.72
N SER A 26 4.80 4.38 19.69
CA SER A 26 4.18 3.77 20.86
C SER A 26 2.90 2.95 20.56
N ILE A 27 2.26 3.19 19.40
CA ILE A 27 1.07 2.49 18.91
C ILE A 27 1.38 1.54 17.75
N SER A 28 2.62 1.42 17.34
CA SER A 28 3.07 0.56 16.25
C SER A 28 3.51 -0.79 16.78
N VAL A 29 3.19 -1.85 16.05
CA VAL A 29 3.61 -3.22 16.35
C VAL A 29 4.50 -3.72 15.21
N GLU A 30 5.68 -4.23 15.58
CA GLU A 30 6.58 -4.87 14.60
C GLU A 30 5.99 -6.21 14.17
N ARG A 31 5.88 -6.43 12.85
CA ARG A 31 5.50 -7.69 12.23
C ARG A 31 6.60 -8.12 11.27
N LYS A 32 7.09 -9.35 11.43
CA LYS A 32 8.01 -9.98 10.47
C LYS A 32 7.23 -10.81 9.48
N ALA A 33 7.70 -10.83 8.24
CA ALA A 33 7.13 -11.67 7.19
C ALA A 33 8.25 -12.29 6.36
N GLY A 34 8.09 -13.58 6.07
CA GLY A 34 9.00 -14.34 5.20
C GLY A 34 8.64 -14.17 3.72
N LEU A 35 9.47 -14.76 2.86
CA LEU A 35 9.25 -14.76 1.41
C LEU A 35 7.88 -15.36 1.06
N ASN A 36 7.14 -14.66 0.19
CA ASN A 36 5.78 -15.01 -0.26
C ASN A 36 4.71 -15.03 0.84
N GLU A 37 5.01 -14.56 2.05
CA GLU A 37 4.00 -14.45 3.10
C GLU A 37 2.97 -13.38 2.75
N LEU A 38 1.69 -13.75 2.77
CA LEU A 38 0.57 -12.83 2.56
C LEU A 38 0.37 -11.95 3.80
N ILE A 39 0.44 -10.64 3.63
CA ILE A 39 0.22 -9.67 4.70
C ILE A 39 -1.28 -9.48 4.94
N PHE A 40 -2.02 -9.24 3.87
CA PHE A 40 -3.48 -9.26 3.82
C PHE A 40 -3.97 -9.55 2.40
N ALA A 41 -5.20 -10.04 2.29
CA ALA A 41 -5.86 -10.32 1.03
C ALA A 41 -6.82 -9.20 0.62
N GLU A 42 -6.99 -9.04 -0.69
CA GLU A 42 -8.08 -8.26 -1.29
C GLU A 42 -9.44 -8.68 -0.72
N GLY A 43 -10.33 -7.74 -0.49
CA GLY A 43 -11.65 -7.96 0.10
C GLY A 43 -11.66 -8.21 1.62
N SER A 44 -10.50 -8.33 2.28
CA SER A 44 -10.46 -8.47 3.74
C SER A 44 -10.82 -7.17 4.47
N SER A 45 -11.33 -7.29 5.70
CA SER A 45 -11.85 -6.16 6.49
C SER A 45 -10.82 -5.45 7.38
N GLY A 46 -9.53 -5.86 7.30
CA GLY A 46 -8.45 -5.22 8.07
C GLY A 46 -8.23 -3.77 7.63
N ARG A 47 -7.94 -2.88 8.59
CA ARG A 47 -7.74 -1.45 8.33
C ARG A 47 -6.41 -0.91 8.86
N GLU A 48 -5.54 -1.78 9.36
CA GLU A 48 -4.20 -1.39 9.82
C GLU A 48 -3.44 -0.69 8.68
N VAL A 49 -2.69 0.33 9.05
CA VAL A 49 -1.72 0.99 8.18
C VAL A 49 -0.36 0.38 8.41
N TYR A 50 0.37 0.13 7.35
CA TYR A 50 1.68 -0.51 7.42
C TYR A 50 2.78 0.40 6.86
N ILE A 51 3.96 0.34 7.46
CA ILE A 51 5.20 0.90 6.92
C ILE A 51 6.15 -0.26 6.66
N VAL A 52 6.78 -0.30 5.50
CA VAL A 52 7.90 -1.20 5.22
C VAL A 52 9.12 -0.65 5.94
N ALA A 53 9.49 -1.24 7.07
CA ALA A 53 10.67 -0.83 7.82
C ALA A 53 11.95 -1.46 7.27
N HIS A 54 11.84 -2.67 6.72
CA HIS A 54 12.89 -3.39 6.01
C HIS A 54 12.29 -4.38 5.01
N GLY A 55 13.00 -4.71 3.95
CA GLY A 55 12.54 -5.65 2.93
C GLY A 55 11.71 -5.02 1.84
N ILE A 56 10.94 -5.86 1.14
CA ILE A 56 10.16 -5.50 -0.05
C ILE A 56 8.80 -6.21 0.01
N VAL A 57 7.74 -5.50 -0.36
CA VAL A 57 6.41 -6.08 -0.54
C VAL A 57 5.86 -5.76 -1.92
N GLU A 58 4.98 -6.61 -2.43
CA GLU A 58 4.20 -6.38 -3.65
C GLU A 58 2.73 -6.21 -3.33
N VAL A 59 2.12 -5.22 -3.97
CA VAL A 59 0.68 -4.99 -4.02
C VAL A 59 0.16 -5.56 -5.32
N PHE A 60 -0.87 -6.42 -5.28
CA PHE A 60 -1.36 -7.11 -6.47
C PHE A 60 -2.86 -7.39 -6.41
N HIS A 61 -3.49 -7.50 -7.59
CA HIS A 61 -4.85 -8.02 -7.78
C HIS A 61 -4.83 -9.46 -8.27
N GLY A 62 -5.88 -10.21 -7.93
CA GLY A 62 -6.05 -11.61 -8.33
C GLY A 62 -5.31 -12.59 -7.41
N GLY A 63 -5.56 -13.91 -7.61
CA GLY A 63 -4.87 -14.96 -6.86
C GLY A 63 -5.33 -15.12 -5.41
N ALA A 64 -6.51 -14.64 -5.04
CA ALA A 64 -7.13 -15.00 -3.77
C ALA A 64 -7.54 -16.49 -3.84
N GLN A 65 -6.66 -17.37 -3.40
CA GLN A 65 -7.03 -18.76 -3.11
C GLN A 65 -7.98 -18.75 -1.91
N THR A 66 -9.26 -18.66 -2.18
CA THR A 66 -10.25 -19.15 -1.22
C THR A 66 -10.02 -20.65 -1.10
N SER A 67 -9.89 -21.12 0.13
CA SER A 67 -9.62 -22.51 0.51
C SER A 67 -10.78 -23.48 0.19
N ASP A 68 -11.52 -23.24 -0.88
CA ASP A 68 -12.59 -24.10 -1.38
C ASP A 68 -12.32 -24.45 -2.86
N SER A 69 -11.27 -25.28 -3.06
CA SER A 69 -10.84 -25.75 -4.36
C SER A 69 -11.70 -26.92 -4.82
N THR A 70 -12.80 -26.59 -5.48
CA THR A 70 -13.47 -27.47 -6.45
C THR A 70 -13.78 -26.71 -7.74
N ALA A 71 -12.75 -26.13 -8.36
CA ALA A 71 -12.87 -25.62 -9.72
C ALA A 71 -11.75 -26.21 -10.57
N THR A 72 -12.13 -27.11 -11.40
CA THR A 72 -11.40 -27.72 -12.51
C THR A 72 -11.03 -26.65 -13.54
N SER A 73 -9.82 -26.75 -14.05
CA SER A 73 -9.31 -26.21 -15.31
C SER A 73 -8.60 -24.85 -15.34
N GLY A 74 -7.26 -24.85 -15.32
CA GLY A 74 -6.42 -24.43 -16.46
C GLY A 74 -6.37 -22.97 -16.87
N ALA A 75 -6.78 -22.01 -16.05
CA ALA A 75 -6.34 -20.63 -16.17
C ALA A 75 -5.45 -20.34 -14.95
N GLU A 76 -4.18 -20.16 -15.14
CA GLU A 76 -3.31 -19.49 -14.16
C GLU A 76 -3.98 -18.15 -13.90
N ASP A 77 -4.51 -17.92 -12.68
CA ASP A 77 -5.03 -16.62 -12.27
C ASP A 77 -3.88 -15.63 -12.37
N GLU A 78 -3.85 -14.89 -13.46
CA GLU A 78 -2.78 -13.95 -13.79
C GLU A 78 -2.80 -12.85 -12.72
N GLN A 79 -1.85 -12.92 -11.80
CA GLN A 79 -1.71 -11.90 -10.75
C GLN A 79 -1.19 -10.61 -11.39
N LEU A 80 -1.95 -9.55 -11.29
CA LEU A 80 -1.54 -8.23 -11.74
C LEU A 80 -0.81 -7.51 -10.61
N VAL A 81 0.50 -7.39 -10.71
CA VAL A 81 1.29 -6.56 -9.78
C VAL A 81 1.03 -5.10 -10.07
N LEU A 82 0.51 -4.39 -9.08
CA LEU A 82 0.18 -2.96 -9.14
C LEU A 82 1.36 -2.10 -8.71
N ALA A 83 2.07 -2.52 -7.66
CA ALA A 83 3.20 -1.79 -7.12
C ALA A 83 4.16 -2.71 -6.35
N THR A 84 5.43 -2.32 -6.32
CA THR A 84 6.46 -2.88 -5.43
C THR A 84 6.89 -1.81 -4.46
N LEU A 85 6.76 -2.08 -3.16
CA LEU A 85 7.06 -1.12 -2.10
C LEU A 85 8.29 -1.56 -1.32
N MET A 86 9.15 -0.59 -1.01
CA MET A 86 10.42 -0.76 -0.30
C MET A 86 10.44 -0.01 1.03
N SER A 87 11.54 -0.16 1.77
CA SER A 87 11.72 0.53 3.06
C SER A 87 11.43 2.03 2.98
N GLY A 88 10.62 2.52 3.91
CA GLY A 88 10.14 3.90 3.99
C GLY A 88 8.81 4.14 3.29
N GLN A 89 8.27 3.18 2.55
CA GLN A 89 6.95 3.32 1.92
C GLN A 89 5.86 2.72 2.80
N SER A 90 4.67 3.30 2.73
CA SER A 90 3.48 2.87 3.47
C SER A 90 2.44 2.25 2.54
N PHE A 91 1.54 1.46 3.12
CA PHE A 91 0.41 0.87 2.42
C PHE A 91 -0.76 0.58 3.37
N GLY A 92 -1.95 0.41 2.80
CA GLY A 92 -3.17 0.15 3.55
C GLY A 92 -3.85 1.42 4.09
N GLU A 93 -3.36 2.60 3.74
CA GLU A 93 -3.88 3.90 4.12
C GLU A 93 -5.25 4.20 3.49
N ILE A 94 -5.57 3.62 2.33
CA ILE A 94 -6.87 3.83 1.67
C ILE A 94 -7.99 3.29 2.55
N ALA A 95 -7.91 2.02 2.96
CA ALA A 95 -8.89 1.41 3.86
C ALA A 95 -8.96 2.08 5.26
N PHE A 96 -7.90 2.78 5.66
CA PHE A 96 -7.90 3.62 6.86
C PHE A 96 -8.78 4.86 6.67
N VAL A 97 -8.71 5.51 5.50
CA VAL A 97 -9.43 6.77 5.23
C VAL A 97 -10.92 6.52 4.96
N ASP A 98 -11.26 5.59 4.08
CA ASP A 98 -12.64 5.36 3.62
C ASP A 98 -13.39 4.27 4.39
N LYS A 99 -12.69 3.54 5.26
CA LYS A 99 -13.22 2.42 6.06
C LYS A 99 -13.77 1.26 5.22
N ALA A 100 -13.38 1.17 3.95
CA ALA A 100 -13.74 0.09 3.05
C ALA A 100 -12.92 -1.19 3.33
N VAL A 101 -13.18 -2.23 2.58
CA VAL A 101 -12.35 -3.45 2.53
C VAL A 101 -11.04 -3.17 1.80
N ARG A 102 -10.05 -4.06 1.94
CA ARG A 102 -8.79 -3.99 1.20
C ARG A 102 -9.04 -4.08 -0.31
N GLU A 103 -8.55 -3.10 -1.06
CA GLU A 103 -8.72 -3.06 -2.52
C GLU A 103 -7.79 -4.01 -3.27
N ALA A 104 -6.68 -4.39 -2.67
CA ALA A 104 -5.67 -5.27 -3.24
C ALA A 104 -5.09 -6.20 -2.18
N SER A 105 -4.41 -7.25 -2.63
CA SER A 105 -3.60 -8.12 -1.78
C SER A 105 -2.19 -7.57 -1.64
N VAL A 106 -1.53 -7.86 -0.50
CA VAL A 106 -0.12 -7.52 -0.27
C VAL A 106 0.62 -8.74 0.23
N ARG A 107 1.77 -9.04 -0.36
CA ARG A 107 2.69 -10.10 0.07
C ARG A 107 4.12 -9.59 0.23
N SER A 108 4.89 -10.25 1.08
CA SER A 108 6.34 -10.05 1.13
C SER A 108 7.03 -10.74 -0.05
N VAL A 109 8.04 -10.09 -0.63
CA VAL A 109 8.89 -10.67 -1.70
C VAL A 109 10.36 -10.72 -1.29
N SER A 110 10.67 -10.57 0.00
CA SER A 110 11.99 -10.78 0.59
C SER A 110 11.90 -11.66 1.84
N ASP A 111 12.99 -12.33 2.19
CA ASP A 111 13.03 -13.33 3.29
C ASP A 111 12.94 -12.70 4.68
N ASP A 112 13.26 -11.42 4.81
CA ASP A 112 13.46 -10.73 6.10
C ASP A 112 12.67 -9.41 6.16
N THR A 113 11.47 -9.39 5.59
CA THR A 113 10.59 -8.22 5.62
C THR A 113 10.17 -7.90 7.06
N VAL A 114 10.35 -6.65 7.43
CA VAL A 114 9.89 -6.09 8.71
C VAL A 114 8.92 -4.95 8.43
N LEU A 115 7.71 -5.08 8.95
CA LEU A 115 6.64 -4.12 8.85
C LEU A 115 6.35 -3.48 10.20
N LEU A 116 5.95 -2.22 10.20
CA LEU A 116 5.33 -1.58 11.36
C LEU A 116 3.83 -1.48 11.08
N ALA A 117 3.05 -2.27 11.81
CA ALA A 117 1.59 -2.26 11.76
C ALA A 117 1.05 -1.24 12.77
N ILE A 118 0.19 -0.34 12.32
CA ILE A 118 -0.39 0.74 13.12
C ILE A 118 -1.89 0.54 13.19
N ASN A 119 -2.43 0.46 14.41
CA ASN A 119 -3.85 0.37 14.62
C ASN A 119 -4.56 1.66 14.17
N PRO A 120 -5.60 1.59 13.31
CA PRO A 120 -6.26 2.75 12.75
C PRO A 120 -7.00 3.59 13.79
N GLU A 121 -7.58 2.96 14.80
CA GLU A 121 -8.35 3.65 15.84
C GLU A 121 -7.43 4.44 16.77
N GLU A 122 -6.29 3.84 17.16
CA GLU A 122 -5.26 4.54 17.92
C GLU A 122 -4.63 5.66 17.12
N LEU A 123 -4.40 5.47 15.81
CA LEU A 123 -3.86 6.50 14.93
C LEU A 123 -4.81 7.71 14.86
N LEU A 124 -6.11 7.47 14.63
CA LEU A 124 -7.14 8.53 14.61
C LEU A 124 -7.17 9.29 15.94
N LYS A 125 -7.19 8.57 17.05
CA LYS A 125 -7.16 9.19 18.39
C LYS A 125 -5.95 10.10 18.57
N ARG A 126 -4.76 9.66 18.14
CA ARG A 126 -3.55 10.50 18.21
C ARG A 126 -3.63 11.73 17.30
N CYS A 127 -4.27 11.61 16.12
CA CYS A 127 -4.53 12.75 15.24
C CYS A 127 -5.49 13.75 15.89
N ASP A 128 -6.55 13.29 16.55
CA ASP A 128 -7.51 14.16 17.25
C ASP A 128 -6.86 14.89 18.45
N GLU A 129 -6.01 14.19 19.21
CA GLU A 129 -5.23 14.75 20.32
C GLU A 129 -4.14 15.75 19.83
N ASN A 130 -3.64 15.58 18.62
CA ASN A 130 -2.63 16.44 18.01
C ASN A 130 -3.01 16.81 16.56
N PRO A 131 -3.87 17.83 16.38
CA PRO A 131 -4.38 18.21 15.04
C PRO A 131 -3.30 18.60 14.03
N THR A 132 -2.17 19.15 14.47
CA THR A 132 -1.03 19.46 13.58
C THR A 132 -0.43 18.18 13.00
N MET A 133 -0.27 17.15 13.81
CA MET A 133 0.18 15.83 13.35
C MET A 133 -0.84 15.21 12.40
N GLY A 134 -2.13 15.25 12.76
CA GLY A 134 -3.21 14.77 11.90
C GLY A 134 -3.22 15.47 10.54
N TYR A 135 -3.03 16.79 10.50
CA TYR A 135 -2.91 17.54 9.27
C TYR A 135 -1.74 17.06 8.39
N HIS A 136 -0.56 16.83 8.96
CA HIS A 136 0.60 16.32 8.20
C HIS A 136 0.30 14.95 7.61
N ILE A 137 -0.29 14.04 8.39
CA ILE A 137 -0.63 12.69 7.94
C ILE A 137 -1.64 12.73 6.78
N VAL A 138 -2.75 13.46 6.94
CA VAL A 138 -3.77 13.60 5.89
C VAL A 138 -3.20 14.25 4.62
N ARG A 139 -2.36 15.29 4.76
CA ARG A 139 -1.67 15.92 3.64
C ARG A 139 -0.76 14.94 2.90
N ASN A 140 -0.04 14.09 3.62
CA ASN A 140 0.84 13.09 3.02
C ASN A 140 0.04 12.01 2.30
N ILE A 141 -1.09 11.53 2.88
CA ILE A 141 -2.02 10.63 2.19
C ILE A 141 -2.54 11.26 0.89
N ALA A 142 -3.03 12.49 0.96
CA ALA A 142 -3.52 13.20 -0.23
C ALA A 142 -2.44 13.35 -1.31
N ARG A 143 -1.18 13.58 -0.92
CA ARG A 143 -0.04 13.64 -1.84
C ARG A 143 0.21 12.30 -2.52
N THR A 144 0.19 11.20 -1.77
CA THR A 144 0.35 9.83 -2.31
C THR A 144 -0.77 9.50 -3.28
N LEU A 145 -2.03 9.76 -2.93
CA LEU A 145 -3.18 9.54 -3.81
C LEU A 145 -3.09 10.38 -5.10
N ALA A 146 -2.63 11.63 -5.00
CA ALA A 146 -2.44 12.48 -6.18
C ALA A 146 -1.35 11.94 -7.13
N LEU A 147 -0.30 11.30 -6.61
CA LEU A 147 0.72 10.64 -7.42
C LEU A 147 0.15 9.40 -8.11
N ILE A 148 -0.58 8.56 -7.38
CA ILE A 148 -1.23 7.36 -7.93
C ILE A 148 -2.18 7.74 -9.08
N ILE A 149 -3.03 8.75 -8.89
CA ILE A 149 -3.95 9.23 -9.94
C ILE A 149 -3.19 9.69 -11.18
N ARG A 150 -2.10 10.44 -11.02
CA ARG A 150 -1.29 10.88 -12.17
C ARG A 150 -0.65 9.73 -12.93
N GLU A 151 -0.18 8.70 -12.22
CA GLU A 151 0.36 7.50 -12.86
C GLU A 151 -0.72 6.73 -13.62
N MET A 152 -1.92 6.60 -13.06
CA MET A 152 -3.05 5.97 -13.75
C MET A 152 -3.45 6.75 -15.02
N ASP A 153 -3.51 8.09 -14.98
CA ASP A 153 -3.79 8.93 -16.14
C ASP A 153 -2.75 8.76 -17.25
N LEU A 154 -1.46 8.70 -16.90
CA LEU A 154 -0.38 8.48 -17.87
C LEU A 154 -0.48 7.11 -18.56
N HIS A 155 -0.83 6.06 -17.81
CA HIS A 155 -1.05 4.72 -18.39
C HIS A 155 -2.28 4.69 -19.29
N ALA A 156 -3.38 5.32 -18.90
CA ALA A 156 -4.58 5.42 -19.71
C ALA A 156 -4.34 6.19 -21.02
N LEU A 157 -3.61 7.30 -20.96
CA LEU A 157 -3.25 8.09 -22.15
C LEU A 157 -2.25 7.36 -23.05
N GLY A 158 -1.23 6.68 -22.48
CA GLY A 158 -0.28 5.86 -23.22
C GLY A 158 -0.97 4.75 -24.02
N GLY A 159 -1.93 4.04 -23.40
CA GLY A 159 -2.76 3.03 -24.07
C GLY A 159 -3.60 3.62 -25.22
N ALA A 160 -4.17 4.81 -25.05
CA ALA A 160 -4.94 5.48 -26.08
C ALA A 160 -4.09 5.92 -27.29
N TYR A 161 -2.89 6.42 -27.07
CA TYR A 161 -1.96 6.78 -28.15
C TYR A 161 -1.49 5.56 -28.97
N TRP A 162 -1.21 4.43 -28.32
CA TRP A 162 -0.83 3.20 -29.01
C TRP A 162 -1.97 2.62 -29.85
N THR A 163 -3.21 2.62 -29.34
CA THR A 163 -4.39 2.13 -30.08
C THR A 163 -4.66 2.98 -31.31
N GLN A 164 -4.50 4.29 -31.23
CA GLN A 164 -4.70 5.20 -32.32
C GLN A 164 -3.59 5.10 -33.39
N ALA A 165 -2.32 4.92 -32.98
CA ALA A 165 -1.19 4.72 -33.86
C ALA A 165 -1.27 3.39 -34.64
N VAL A 166 -1.74 2.31 -34.01
CA VAL A 166 -1.94 1.00 -34.67
C VAL A 166 -3.11 1.03 -35.65
N SER A 167 -4.22 1.75 -35.32
CA SER A 167 -5.37 1.89 -36.20
C SER A 167 -5.03 2.69 -37.45
N SER A 168 -4.28 3.78 -37.31
CA SER A 168 -3.88 4.61 -38.50
C SER A 168 -2.87 3.90 -39.41
N ALA A 169 -2.09 2.95 -38.90
CA ALA A 169 -1.17 2.16 -39.72
C ALA A 169 -1.84 1.03 -40.52
N GLN A 170 -3.08 0.66 -40.18
CA GLN A 170 -3.86 -0.37 -40.91
C GLN A 170 -4.68 0.19 -42.04
N ASP A 171 -4.92 1.50 -42.06
CA ASP A 171 -5.70 2.18 -43.13
C ASP A 171 -4.85 2.64 -44.32
N GLU A 172 -3.51 2.41 -44.30
CA GLU A 172 -2.57 2.79 -45.40
C GLU A 172 -2.06 1.59 -46.24
N PHE A 173 -2.74 0.40 -46.16
CA PHE A 173 -2.40 -0.73 -47.05
C PHE A 173 -3.60 -1.21 -47.84
#